data_33cf4b0927f090c7e3bd0cddb9a31a0a
#
_entry.id   33cf4b0927f090c7e3bd0cddb9a31a0a
#
_cell.length_a   1.000
_cell.length_b   1.000
_cell.length_c   1.000
_cell.angle_alpha   90.00
_cell.angle_beta   90.00
_cell.angle_gamma   90.00
#
_symmetry.space_group_name_H-M   'P 1'
#
loop_
_entity.id
_entity.type
_entity.pdbx_description
1 polymer ?
#
loop_
_entity_poly.entity_id
_entity_poly.type
_entity_poly.pdbx_seq_one_letter_code
_entity_poly.pdbx_strand_id
1 'polypeptide(L)'
;VILPIVLEDYGKKVYNRLARLSELTGTKTQGSDEEKARAFIAEIYAMNKRMGIPKGFDFIQEEDIPQIIEWALAEANPNYPVPVVYNAARCRKVIDTIRAKAAENPPAEA
;
A
#
# COMPACT_ATOMS: atom_id res chain seq x y z
N VAL A 1 -4.86 2.34 5.12
CA VAL A 1 -4.25 3.33 4.22
C VAL A 1 -3.00 2.76 3.55
N ILE A 2 -2.09 2.23 4.34
CA ILE A 2 -0.76 1.85 3.84
C ILE A 2 -0.77 0.54 3.05
N LEU A 3 -1.59 -0.43 3.45
CA LEU A 3 -1.58 -1.78 2.86
C LEU A 3 -1.65 -1.80 1.33
N PRO A 4 -2.63 -1.16 0.66
CA PRO A 4 -2.68 -1.24 -0.79
C PRO A 4 -1.49 -0.55 -1.47
N ILE A 5 -0.98 0.53 -0.86
CA ILE A 5 0.18 1.25 -1.39
C ILE A 5 1.43 0.35 -1.36
N VAL A 6 1.65 -0.36 -0.25
CA VAL A 6 2.78 -1.26 -0.09
C VAL A 6 2.66 -2.47 -1.02
N LEU A 7 1.46 -3.02 -1.19
CA LEU A 7 1.23 -4.12 -2.13
C LEU A 7 1.52 -3.72 -3.58
N GLU A 8 1.14 -2.51 -3.96
CA GLU A 8 1.48 -1.98 -5.29
C GLU A 8 3.00 -1.82 -5.45
N ASP A 9 3.68 -1.34 -4.41
CA ASP A 9 5.13 -1.17 -4.44
C ASP A 9 5.87 -2.52 -4.53
N TYR A 10 5.38 -3.56 -3.88
CA TYR A 10 5.95 -4.89 -4.01
C TYR A 10 5.86 -5.44 -5.44
N GLY A 11 4.82 -5.08 -6.17
CA GLY A 11 4.65 -5.41 -7.59
C GLY A 11 4.72 -6.90 -7.86
N LYS A 12 5.54 -7.26 -8.85
CA LYS A 12 5.66 -8.64 -9.33
C LYS A 12 6.02 -9.65 -8.26
N LYS A 13 6.66 -9.23 -7.18
CA LYS A 13 7.08 -10.13 -6.09
C LYS A 13 5.92 -10.81 -5.39
N VAL A 14 4.72 -10.20 -5.46
CA VAL A 14 3.53 -10.72 -4.76
C VAL A 14 2.38 -11.08 -5.69
N TYR A 15 2.52 -10.93 -7.00
CA TYR A 15 1.40 -11.15 -7.92
C TYR A 15 0.79 -12.54 -7.81
N ASN A 16 1.60 -13.59 -7.73
CA ASN A 16 1.08 -14.95 -7.63
C ASN A 16 0.28 -15.18 -6.34
N ARG A 17 0.74 -14.63 -5.23
CA ARG A 17 0.05 -14.75 -3.94
C ARG A 17 -1.24 -13.94 -3.91
N LEU A 18 -1.21 -12.72 -4.42
CA LEU A 18 -2.40 -11.88 -4.52
C LEU A 18 -3.42 -12.46 -5.51
N ALA A 19 -2.95 -13.07 -6.61
CA ALA A 19 -3.81 -13.78 -7.54
C ALA A 19 -4.55 -14.93 -6.84
N ARG A 20 -3.86 -15.67 -6.00
CA ARG A 20 -4.47 -16.75 -5.22
C ARG A 20 -5.53 -16.22 -4.26
N LEU A 21 -5.23 -15.10 -3.59
CA LEU A 21 -6.22 -14.46 -2.71
C LEU A 21 -7.43 -13.97 -3.49
N SER A 22 -7.21 -13.42 -4.68
CA SER A 22 -8.29 -12.96 -5.56
C SER A 22 -9.23 -14.13 -5.93
N GLU A 23 -8.66 -15.28 -6.25
CA GLU A 23 -9.44 -16.49 -6.55
C GLU A 23 -10.23 -16.97 -5.34
N LEU A 24 -9.58 -17.04 -4.16
CA LEU A 24 -10.19 -17.53 -2.94
C LEU A 24 -11.32 -16.64 -2.43
N THR A 25 -11.22 -15.34 -2.65
CA THR A 25 -12.23 -14.37 -2.23
C THR A 25 -13.29 -14.12 -3.30
N GLY A 26 -13.13 -14.69 -4.50
CA GLY A 26 -14.06 -14.46 -5.60
C GLY A 26 -13.97 -13.09 -6.23
N THR A 27 -12.91 -12.33 -5.96
CA THR A 27 -12.73 -10.97 -6.49
C THR A 27 -12.53 -11.00 -8.00
N LYS A 28 -11.59 -11.81 -8.47
CA LYS A 28 -11.39 -12.10 -9.88
C LYS A 28 -10.81 -13.51 -10.00
N THR A 29 -11.46 -14.38 -10.76
CA THR A 29 -11.10 -15.80 -10.87
C THR A 29 -10.52 -16.15 -12.23
N GLN A 30 -10.57 -15.25 -13.20
CA GLN A 30 -10.10 -15.45 -14.56
C GLN A 30 -9.07 -14.38 -14.93
N GLY A 31 -8.11 -14.73 -15.78
CA GLY A 31 -7.08 -13.84 -16.25
C GLY A 31 -5.69 -14.20 -15.73
N SER A 32 -4.71 -13.32 -16.02
CA SER A 32 -3.33 -13.50 -15.56
C SER A 32 -3.19 -13.25 -14.05
N ASP A 33 -2.07 -13.68 -13.48
CA ASP A 33 -1.75 -13.39 -12.09
C ASP A 33 -1.70 -11.89 -11.82
N GLU A 34 -1.14 -11.10 -12.75
CA GLU A 34 -1.11 -9.64 -12.63
C GLU A 34 -2.52 -9.05 -12.59
N GLU A 35 -3.40 -9.48 -13.50
CA GLU A 35 -4.79 -8.99 -13.54
C GLU A 35 -5.53 -9.32 -12.26
N LYS A 36 -5.39 -10.55 -11.76
CA LYS A 36 -6.02 -10.98 -10.51
C LYS A 36 -5.46 -10.21 -9.31
N ALA A 37 -4.13 -10.02 -9.27
CA ALA A 37 -3.48 -9.27 -8.19
C ALA A 37 -3.93 -7.82 -8.17
N ARG A 38 -3.99 -7.16 -9.32
CA ARG A 38 -4.46 -5.78 -9.42
C ARG A 38 -5.92 -5.65 -9.02
N ALA A 39 -6.75 -6.62 -9.39
CA ALA A 39 -8.15 -6.64 -8.98
C ALA A 39 -8.29 -6.77 -7.45
N PHE A 40 -7.43 -7.59 -6.82
CA PHE A 40 -7.43 -7.74 -5.37
C PHE A 40 -7.05 -6.44 -4.67
N ILE A 41 -6.01 -5.77 -5.15
CA ILE A 41 -5.60 -4.45 -4.61
C ILE A 41 -6.74 -3.43 -4.79
N ALA A 42 -7.37 -3.40 -5.95
CA ALA A 42 -8.51 -2.52 -6.21
C ALA A 42 -9.66 -2.78 -5.23
N GLU A 43 -9.90 -4.04 -4.87
CA GLU A 43 -10.93 -4.39 -3.88
C GLU A 43 -10.57 -3.88 -2.47
N ILE A 44 -9.29 -3.88 -2.11
CA ILE A 44 -8.86 -3.28 -0.84
C ILE A 44 -9.19 -1.79 -0.82
N TYR A 45 -8.89 -1.07 -1.90
CA TYR A 45 -9.26 0.34 -2.01
C TYR A 45 -10.78 0.56 -1.94
N ALA A 46 -11.55 -0.29 -2.62
CA ALA A 46 -13.00 -0.21 -2.59
C ALA A 46 -13.55 -0.45 -1.19
N MET A 47 -13.02 -1.42 -0.47
CA MET A 47 -13.39 -1.72 0.91
C MET A 47 -13.05 -0.55 1.83
N ASN A 48 -11.86 0.02 1.69
CA ASN A 48 -11.44 1.19 2.45
C ASN A 48 -12.42 2.36 2.23
N LYS A 49 -12.83 2.58 1.00
CA LYS A 49 -13.80 3.63 0.67
C LYS A 49 -15.15 3.40 1.35
N ARG A 50 -15.63 2.15 1.34
CA ARG A 50 -16.89 1.81 2.01
C ARG A 50 -16.82 2.02 3.52
N MET A 51 -15.65 1.82 4.12
CA MET A 51 -15.43 2.00 5.56
C MET A 51 -15.04 3.43 5.96
N GLY A 52 -14.93 4.33 5.00
CA GLY A 52 -14.52 5.71 5.27
C GLY A 52 -13.04 5.88 5.59
N ILE A 53 -12.20 4.90 5.23
CA ILE A 53 -10.76 4.99 5.44
C ILE A 53 -10.15 5.89 4.37
N PRO A 54 -9.34 6.92 4.74
CA PRO A 54 -8.73 7.81 3.77
C PRO A 54 -7.70 7.10 2.89
N LYS A 55 -7.46 7.62 1.70
CA LYS A 55 -6.48 7.06 0.77
C LYS A 55 -5.05 7.45 1.12
N GLY A 56 -4.87 8.55 1.82
CA GLY A 56 -3.56 9.03 2.22
C GLY A 56 -3.67 10.08 3.31
N PHE A 57 -2.53 10.62 3.72
CA PHE A 57 -2.44 11.62 4.78
C PHE A 57 -1.67 12.83 4.29
N ASP A 58 -2.13 14.03 4.65
CA ASP A 58 -1.48 15.29 4.33
C ASP A 58 -0.75 15.92 5.51
N PHE A 59 -0.88 15.33 6.70
CA PHE A 59 -0.29 15.89 7.93
C PHE A 59 1.18 15.50 8.15
N ILE A 60 1.74 14.63 7.31
CA ILE A 60 3.15 14.24 7.40
C ILE A 60 4.00 15.40 6.91
N GLN A 61 4.88 15.92 7.79
CA GLN A 61 5.74 17.04 7.46
C GLN A 61 7.04 16.56 6.80
N GLU A 62 7.52 17.33 5.84
CA GLU A 62 8.78 17.02 5.13
C GLU A 62 9.95 16.83 6.09
N GLU A 63 10.03 17.65 7.12
CA GLU A 63 11.09 17.63 8.13
C GLU A 63 11.07 16.38 9.00
N ASP A 64 9.94 15.71 9.12
CA ASP A 64 9.79 14.50 9.94
C ASP A 64 10.12 13.21 9.16
N ILE A 65 10.15 13.27 7.84
CA ILE A 65 10.29 12.09 6.99
C ILE A 65 11.60 11.33 7.27
N PRO A 66 12.77 11.97 7.40
CA PRO A 66 14.00 11.23 7.70
C PRO A 66 13.91 10.40 8.98
N GLN A 67 13.28 10.92 10.02
CA GLN A 67 13.11 10.21 11.28
C GLN A 67 12.11 9.05 11.15
N ILE A 68 11.03 9.25 10.39
CA ILE A 68 10.07 8.18 10.12
C ILE A 68 10.75 7.02 9.40
N ILE A 69 11.57 7.32 8.39
CA ILE A 69 12.32 6.32 7.63
C ILE A 69 13.27 5.55 8.56
N GLU A 70 14.01 6.25 9.39
CA GLU A 70 14.94 5.62 10.34
C GLU A 70 14.22 4.63 11.26
N TRP A 71 13.15 5.07 11.87
CA TRP A 71 12.36 4.22 12.78
C TRP A 71 11.72 3.03 12.06
N ALA A 72 11.13 3.25 10.89
CA ALA A 72 10.49 2.19 10.12
C ALA A 72 11.49 1.10 9.70
N LEU A 73 12.65 1.50 9.20
CA LEU A 73 13.68 0.55 8.76
C LEU A 73 14.30 -0.20 9.95
N ALA A 74 14.51 0.49 11.08
CA ALA A 74 15.06 -0.13 12.28
C ALA A 74 14.08 -1.18 12.85
N GLU A 75 12.79 -0.93 12.80
CA GLU A 75 11.77 -1.87 13.24
C GLU A 75 11.65 -3.08 12.30
N ALA A 76 11.61 -2.82 11.00
CA ALA A 76 11.37 -3.87 10.01
C ALA A 76 12.59 -4.76 9.76
N ASN A 77 13.80 -4.22 9.78
CA ASN A 77 15.01 -4.93 9.39
C ASN A 77 15.85 -5.32 10.60
N PRO A 78 16.22 -6.59 10.75
CA PRO A 78 15.88 -7.77 9.94
C PRO A 78 14.67 -8.56 10.43
N ASN A 79 13.84 -7.96 11.29
CA ASN A 79 12.86 -8.68 12.12
C ASN A 79 11.64 -9.20 11.36
N TYR A 80 11.24 -8.55 10.27
CA TYR A 80 10.05 -8.93 9.55
C TYR A 80 10.36 -9.67 8.25
N PRO A 81 9.74 -10.85 8.02
CA PRO A 81 9.83 -11.51 6.72
C PRO A 81 8.96 -10.75 5.71
N VAL A 82 9.60 -10.12 4.74
CA VAL A 82 8.93 -9.31 3.72
C VAL A 82 9.34 -9.74 2.32
N PRO A 83 8.44 -9.63 1.30
CA PRO A 83 8.78 -9.97 -0.08
C PRO A 83 9.87 -9.08 -0.67
N VAL A 84 9.98 -7.86 -0.18
CA VAL A 84 10.97 -6.87 -0.61
C VAL A 84 11.55 -6.19 0.62
N VAL A 85 12.86 -6.21 0.77
CA VAL A 85 13.55 -5.51 1.85
C VAL A 85 13.67 -4.03 1.47
N TYR A 86 13.15 -3.15 2.32
CA TYR A 86 13.16 -1.72 2.04
C TYR A 86 14.48 -1.07 2.43
N ASN A 87 14.91 -0.15 1.58
CA ASN A 87 15.95 0.84 1.89
C ASN A 87 15.30 2.22 2.10
N ALA A 88 16.11 3.22 2.42
CA ALA A 88 15.63 4.57 2.68
C ALA A 88 14.89 5.17 1.46
N ALA A 89 15.42 4.99 0.26
CA ALA A 89 14.81 5.53 -0.96
C ALA A 89 13.43 4.92 -1.22
N ARG A 90 13.28 3.62 -1.02
CA ARG A 90 12.02 2.92 -1.23
C ARG A 90 10.98 3.29 -0.17
N CYS A 91 11.43 3.42 1.08
CA CYS A 91 10.58 3.88 2.17
C CYS A 91 10.10 5.32 1.91
N ARG A 92 10.98 6.20 1.46
CA ARG A 92 10.63 7.56 1.07
C ARG A 92 9.55 7.59 -0.01
N LYS A 93 9.70 6.75 -1.02
CA LYS A 93 8.72 6.66 -2.10
C LYS A 93 7.32 6.30 -1.58
N VAL A 94 7.23 5.34 -0.66
CA VAL A 94 5.96 4.97 -0.05
C VAL A 94 5.36 6.15 0.72
N ILE A 95 6.17 6.85 1.51
CA ILE A 95 5.71 8.01 2.27
C ILE A 95 5.20 9.11 1.32
N ASP A 96 5.93 9.40 0.25
CA ASP A 96 5.52 10.40 -0.74
C ASP A 96 4.20 10.00 -1.41
N THR A 97 4.01 8.70 -1.67
CA THR A 97 2.74 8.19 -2.22
C THR A 97 1.59 8.39 -1.24
N ILE A 98 1.80 8.13 0.04
CA ILE A 98 0.79 8.35 1.09
C ILE A 98 0.37 9.83 1.11
N ARG A 99 1.32 10.73 1.03
CA ARG A 99 1.05 12.18 1.03
C ARG A 99 0.31 12.60 -0.24
N ALA A 100 0.74 12.10 -1.40
CA ALA A 100 0.11 12.43 -2.68
C ALA A 100 -1.33 11.92 -2.75
N LYS A 101 -1.61 10.75 -2.22
CA LYS A 101 -2.96 10.18 -2.23
C LYS A 101 -3.95 10.91 -1.30
N ALA A 102 -3.47 11.77 -0.42
CA ALA A 102 -4.36 12.61 0.40
C ALA A 102 -5.26 13.51 -0.47
N ALA A 103 -4.79 13.91 -1.65
CA ALA A 103 -5.57 14.70 -2.59
C ALA A 103 -6.79 13.94 -3.15
N GLU A 104 -6.80 12.61 -3.05
CA GLU A 104 -7.91 11.77 -3.51
C GLU A 104 -8.94 11.50 -2.40
N ASN A 105 -8.71 12.00 -1.18
CA ASN A 105 -9.67 11.87 -0.10
C ASN A 105 -10.92 12.71 -0.42
N PRO A 106 -12.12 12.24 -0.01
CA PRO A 106 -13.31 13.06 -0.16
C PRO A 106 -13.16 14.34 0.67
N PRO A 107 -13.76 15.46 0.22
CA PRO A 107 -13.71 16.69 0.99
C PRO A 107 -14.32 16.48 2.37
N ALA A 108 -13.77 17.18 3.37
CA ALA A 108 -14.33 17.15 4.72
C ALA A 108 -15.77 17.70 4.65
N GLU A 109 -16.73 16.95 5.18
CA GLU A 109 -18.08 17.44 5.30
C GLU A 109 -18.13 18.59 6.30
N ALA A 110 -18.75 19.65 5.88
CA ALA A 110 -18.89 20.83 6.74
C ALA A 110 -19.80 20.55 7.94
#